data_100a0ec6681497fefdd76735817a1462
#
_entry.id   100a0ec6681497fefdd76735817a1462
#
_cell.length_a   1.000
_cell.length_b   1.000
_cell.length_c   1.000
_cell.angle_alpha   90.00
_cell.angle_beta   90.00
_cell.angle_gamma   90.00
#
_symmetry.space_group_name_H-M   'P 1'
#
loop_
_entity.id
_entity.type
_entity.pdbx_description
1 polymer ?
#
loop_
_entity_poly.entity_id
_entity_poly.type
_entity_poly.pdbx_seq_one_letter_code
_entity_poly.pdbx_strand_id
1 'polypeptide(L)'
;MILYDFRYQDPGAEEIFVLPNFIEQTQALQRQDQQAEINRQTLDKLLNKLSLKDIVGLDHAKEYLRHKYRQNCKANTLKNDFTTITLFLSYLKSCGKSELNQVGRKDLEAFVEHEQDRGLKIVSVSNRLGSLYAFLRYLIEHELADAELLTRKIKIKVPDALPRAMDPDDVKCLLAVLDEVRNRAMILLLLRSGMRIGELLNTKVIDVHLADKKIMIYEGEKNRKGRAVCISDDACQALQAWFDKRDAQKQYLIYAQGRHNMSYNNARVIFKKYLTRAQLEHKDYSLHCLRHTFATELLNAGISLPCLQQLLGHSSIEMTLRYARLTDKTREQEYFKAMALIERSDNDESYQFDRQLPPSFEKA
;
A
#
# COMPACT_ATOMS: atom_id res chain seq x y z
N MET A 1 -7.29 -3.39 35.83
CA MET A 1 -7.49 -3.86 34.46
C MET A 1 -7.93 -5.32 34.54
N ILE A 2 -9.23 -5.54 34.55
CA ILE A 2 -9.86 -6.81 34.93
C ILE A 2 -10.25 -7.53 33.65
N LEU A 3 -9.58 -8.65 33.37
CA LEU A 3 -10.01 -9.64 32.39
C LEU A 3 -11.19 -10.40 33.00
N TYR A 4 -12.38 -10.20 32.49
CA TYR A 4 -13.51 -11.07 32.80
C TYR A 4 -13.51 -12.26 31.85
N ASP A 5 -13.19 -13.40 32.41
CA ASP A 5 -13.41 -14.72 31.82
C ASP A 5 -14.89 -15.07 32.04
N PHE A 6 -15.73 -14.93 30.99
CA PHE A 6 -17.13 -15.28 31.06
C PHE A 6 -17.31 -16.75 30.64
N ARG A 7 -17.04 -17.66 31.57
CA ARG A 7 -17.67 -18.98 31.62
C ARG A 7 -18.51 -19.08 32.89
N TYR A 8 -19.73 -18.57 32.81
CA TYR A 8 -20.76 -18.93 33.77
C TYR A 8 -22.07 -19.14 33.04
N GLN A 9 -22.51 -20.39 32.96
CA GLN A 9 -23.87 -20.73 32.55
C GLN A 9 -24.75 -20.58 33.78
N ASP A 10 -25.54 -19.51 33.83
CA ASP A 10 -26.63 -19.36 34.75
C ASP A 10 -27.93 -19.26 33.94
N PRO A 11 -28.94 -20.16 34.13
CA PRO A 11 -30.12 -20.23 33.27
C PRO A 11 -31.20 -19.18 33.66
N GLY A 12 -30.81 -17.96 33.95
CA GLY A 12 -31.67 -16.84 34.30
C GLY A 12 -31.15 -15.46 33.99
N ALA A 13 -29.95 -15.35 33.41
CA ALA A 13 -29.40 -14.07 33.02
C ALA A 13 -29.89 -13.66 31.63
N GLU A 14 -30.58 -12.51 31.56
CA GLU A 14 -30.84 -11.83 30.28
C GLU A 14 -29.53 -11.76 29.49
N GLU A 15 -29.51 -12.36 28.29
CA GLU A 15 -28.39 -12.24 27.35
C GLU A 15 -28.12 -10.74 27.11
N ILE A 16 -27.09 -10.20 27.74
CA ILE A 16 -26.58 -8.89 27.36
C ILE A 16 -26.00 -9.07 25.96
N PHE A 17 -26.80 -8.76 24.95
CA PHE A 17 -26.36 -8.59 23.57
C PHE A 17 -25.32 -7.45 23.53
N VAL A 18 -24.07 -7.79 23.77
CA VAL A 18 -22.97 -6.89 23.47
C VAL A 18 -22.92 -6.80 21.95
N LEU A 19 -23.48 -5.71 21.44
CA LEU A 19 -23.52 -5.41 20.00
C LEU A 19 -22.13 -5.66 19.39
N PRO A 20 -22.03 -6.41 18.29
CA PRO A 20 -20.75 -6.65 17.58
C PRO A 20 -19.95 -5.36 17.34
N ASN A 21 -20.64 -4.24 17.11
CA ASN A 21 -20.06 -2.90 16.97
C ASN A 21 -19.22 -2.42 18.18
N PHE A 22 -19.52 -2.85 19.40
CA PHE A 22 -18.79 -2.38 20.59
C PHE A 22 -17.41 -3.03 20.70
N ILE A 23 -17.33 -4.33 20.42
CA ILE A 23 -16.05 -5.06 20.41
C ILE A 23 -15.14 -4.54 19.29
N GLU A 24 -15.68 -4.32 18.10
CA GLU A 24 -14.94 -3.76 16.97
C GLU A 24 -14.43 -2.34 17.25
N GLN A 25 -15.24 -1.48 17.86
CA GLN A 25 -14.85 -0.13 18.26
C GLN A 25 -13.74 -0.14 19.32
N THR A 26 -13.84 -1.00 20.32
CA THR A 26 -12.82 -1.14 21.37
C THR A 26 -11.48 -1.63 20.79
N GLN A 27 -11.52 -2.58 19.86
CA GLN A 27 -10.32 -3.08 19.19
C GLN A 27 -9.70 -2.02 18.28
N ALA A 28 -10.50 -1.22 17.58
CA ALA A 28 -10.01 -0.12 16.75
C ALA A 28 -9.29 0.94 17.61
N LEU A 29 -9.85 1.29 18.77
CA LEU A 29 -9.24 2.23 19.73
C LEU A 29 -7.90 1.69 20.25
N GLN A 30 -7.83 0.44 20.70
CA GLN A 30 -6.59 -0.18 21.16
C GLN A 30 -5.49 -0.20 20.10
N ARG A 31 -5.85 -0.37 18.81
CA ARG A 31 -4.89 -0.32 17.70
C ARG A 31 -4.39 1.09 17.43
N GLN A 32 -5.26 2.10 17.57
CA GLN A 32 -4.87 3.50 17.44
C GLN A 32 -3.87 3.90 18.53
N ASP A 33 -4.11 3.47 19.78
CA ASP A 33 -3.19 3.70 20.90
C ASP A 33 -1.83 3.04 20.67
N GLN A 34 -1.81 1.78 20.21
CA GLN A 34 -0.57 1.08 19.86
C GLN A 34 0.20 1.79 18.74
N GLN A 35 -0.52 2.29 17.72
CA GLN A 35 0.13 3.01 16.61
C GLN A 35 0.66 4.38 17.06
N ALA A 36 -0.06 5.08 17.92
CA ALA A 36 0.39 6.34 18.51
C ALA A 36 1.68 6.13 19.32
N GLU A 37 1.75 5.08 20.12
CA GLU A 37 2.95 4.73 20.90
C GLU A 37 4.15 4.39 19.99
N ILE A 38 3.94 3.62 18.92
CA ILE A 38 4.99 3.32 17.92
C ILE A 38 5.49 4.62 17.28
N ASN A 39 4.59 5.54 16.93
CA ASN A 39 4.95 6.81 16.33
C ASN A 39 5.77 7.67 17.30
N ARG A 40 5.38 7.71 18.58
CA ARG A 40 6.09 8.43 19.66
C ARG A 40 7.49 7.89 19.86
N GLN A 41 7.63 6.59 20.08
CA GLN A 41 8.94 5.94 20.22
C GLN A 41 9.83 6.13 19.00
N THR A 42 9.23 6.16 17.81
CA THR A 42 9.97 6.44 16.56
C THR A 42 10.46 7.89 16.58
N LEU A 43 9.62 8.86 16.92
CA LEU A 43 10.01 10.26 17.02
C LEU A 43 11.19 10.44 17.99
N ASP A 44 11.09 9.91 19.21
CA ASP A 44 12.13 10.04 20.25
C ASP A 44 13.47 9.47 19.76
N LYS A 45 13.45 8.28 19.14
CA LYS A 45 14.65 7.68 18.53
C LYS A 45 15.25 8.54 17.42
N LEU A 46 14.42 9.18 16.59
CA LEU A 46 14.89 10.04 15.51
C LEU A 46 15.44 11.36 16.04
N LEU A 47 14.82 11.97 17.04
CA LEU A 47 15.31 13.18 17.70
C LEU A 47 16.66 12.94 18.37
N ASN A 48 16.82 11.82 19.08
CA ASN A 48 18.12 11.44 19.68
C ASN A 48 19.20 11.25 18.62
N LYS A 49 18.89 10.57 17.50
CA LYS A 49 19.83 10.42 16.37
C LYS A 49 20.18 11.75 15.72
N LEU A 50 19.19 12.65 15.61
CA LEU A 50 19.40 13.98 15.02
C LEU A 50 20.29 14.85 15.90
N SER A 51 20.15 14.77 17.24
CA SER A 51 21.00 15.50 18.19
C SER A 51 22.48 15.15 18.10
N LEU A 52 22.83 13.98 17.56
CA LEU A 52 24.22 13.55 17.35
C LEU A 52 24.77 14.01 15.98
N LYS A 53 23.98 14.74 15.18
CA LYS A 53 24.38 15.20 13.86
C LYS A 53 24.88 16.63 13.92
N ASP A 54 25.98 16.85 13.21
CA ASP A 54 26.52 18.19 13.00
C ASP A 54 25.98 18.72 11.65
N ILE A 55 24.86 19.41 11.70
CA ILE A 55 24.11 19.91 10.53
C ILE A 55 23.61 21.34 10.74
N VAL A 56 23.38 22.04 9.64
CA VAL A 56 22.78 23.38 9.67
C VAL A 56 21.32 23.28 10.12
N GLY A 57 20.86 24.19 10.97
CA GLY A 57 19.45 24.27 11.36
C GLY A 57 18.94 23.07 12.16
N LEU A 58 19.78 22.45 12.99
CA LEU A 58 19.47 21.27 13.78
C LEU A 58 18.15 21.39 14.56
N ASP A 59 17.93 22.54 15.23
CA ASP A 59 16.73 22.72 16.05
C ASP A 59 15.47 22.85 15.21
N HIS A 60 15.56 23.50 14.06
CA HIS A 60 14.44 23.57 13.11
C HIS A 60 14.11 22.20 12.52
N ALA A 61 15.10 21.35 12.27
CA ALA A 61 14.88 19.97 11.84
C ALA A 61 14.16 19.14 12.92
N LYS A 62 14.53 19.32 14.22
CA LYS A 62 13.83 18.67 15.34
C LYS A 62 12.39 19.14 15.46
N GLU A 63 12.15 20.46 15.37
CA GLU A 63 10.79 21.02 15.44
C GLU A 63 9.94 20.56 14.25
N TYR A 64 10.49 20.47 13.04
CA TYR A 64 9.77 19.91 11.93
C TYR A 64 9.34 18.46 12.16
N LEU A 65 10.19 17.61 12.69
CA LEU A 65 9.80 16.23 13.01
C LEU A 65 8.70 16.17 14.09
N ARG A 66 8.74 17.06 15.09
CA ARG A 66 7.65 17.21 16.07
C ARG A 66 6.36 17.73 15.42
N HIS A 67 6.46 18.69 14.50
CA HIS A 67 5.33 19.18 13.72
C HIS A 67 4.68 18.04 12.92
N LYS A 68 5.47 17.22 12.21
CA LYS A 68 4.98 16.05 11.49
C LYS A 68 4.31 15.01 12.40
N TYR A 69 4.85 14.83 13.60
CA TYR A 69 4.24 13.95 14.60
C TYR A 69 2.89 14.50 15.08
N ARG A 70 2.77 15.81 15.37
CA ARG A 70 1.49 16.47 15.70
C ARG A 70 0.47 16.36 14.59
N GLN A 71 0.89 16.33 13.33
CA GLN A 71 0.04 16.02 12.17
C GLN A 71 -0.33 14.53 12.07
N ASN A 72 -0.02 13.73 13.07
CA ASN A 72 -0.27 12.30 13.11
C ASN A 72 0.35 11.53 11.92
N CYS A 73 1.53 11.94 11.45
CA CYS A 73 2.25 11.21 10.40
C CYS A 73 2.72 9.84 10.91
N LYS A 74 2.67 8.83 10.04
CA LYS A 74 3.12 7.47 10.39
C LYS A 74 4.64 7.40 10.57
N ALA A 75 5.10 6.43 11.37
CA ALA A 75 6.51 6.19 11.67
C ALA A 75 7.41 6.15 10.42
N ASN A 76 6.95 5.53 9.32
CA ASN A 76 7.73 5.46 8.08
C ASN A 76 7.86 6.83 7.39
N THR A 77 6.85 7.70 7.46
CA THR A 77 6.93 9.07 6.97
C THR A 77 7.98 9.85 7.77
N LEU A 78 7.93 9.76 9.11
CA LEU A 78 8.93 10.40 9.98
C LEU A 78 10.36 9.94 9.66
N LYS A 79 10.57 8.64 9.40
CA LYS A 79 11.88 8.10 9.02
C LYS A 79 12.36 8.61 7.66
N ASN A 80 11.47 8.71 6.69
CA ASN A 80 11.81 9.21 5.36
C ASN A 80 12.15 10.70 5.40
N ASP A 81 11.35 11.50 6.11
CA ASP A 81 11.60 12.92 6.31
C ASP A 81 12.93 13.13 7.06
N PHE A 82 13.15 12.41 8.17
CA PHE A 82 14.43 12.44 8.89
C PHE A 82 15.62 12.16 7.95
N THR A 83 15.54 11.10 7.15
CA THR A 83 16.63 10.74 6.24
C THR A 83 16.90 11.83 5.21
N THR A 84 15.84 12.33 4.57
CA THR A 84 15.96 13.37 3.54
C THR A 84 16.52 14.68 4.11
N ILE A 85 15.96 15.14 5.24
CA ILE A 85 16.36 16.39 5.87
C ILE A 85 17.80 16.31 6.36
N THR A 86 18.17 15.22 7.03
CA THR A 86 19.54 15.01 7.50
C THR A 86 20.53 15.06 6.34
N LEU A 87 20.24 14.39 5.22
CA LEU A 87 21.10 14.40 4.03
C LEU A 87 21.21 15.80 3.44
N PHE A 88 20.10 16.51 3.28
CA PHE A 88 20.10 17.85 2.73
C PHE A 88 20.87 18.85 3.61
N LEU A 89 20.59 18.86 4.92
CA LEU A 89 21.26 19.78 5.85
C LEU A 89 22.75 19.46 6.01
N SER A 90 23.15 18.18 5.95
CA SER A 90 24.56 17.79 5.89
C SER A 90 25.23 18.26 4.59
N TYR A 91 24.53 18.16 3.47
CA TYR A 91 25.01 18.66 2.18
C TYR A 91 25.21 20.19 2.21
N LEU A 92 24.23 20.96 2.70
CA LEU A 92 24.35 22.41 2.84
C LEU A 92 25.57 22.80 3.67
N LYS A 93 25.82 22.09 4.76
CA LYS A 93 27.00 22.31 5.60
C LYS A 93 28.29 22.05 4.83
N SER A 94 28.37 20.97 4.05
CA SER A 94 29.55 20.70 3.20
C SER A 94 29.79 21.75 2.11
N CYS A 95 28.72 22.46 1.70
CA CYS A 95 28.81 23.61 0.79
C CYS A 95 29.12 24.95 1.49
N GLY A 96 29.44 24.92 2.79
CA GLY A 96 29.81 26.14 3.55
C GLY A 96 28.61 27.00 3.99
N LYS A 97 27.37 26.50 3.88
CA LYS A 97 26.19 27.22 4.39
C LYS A 97 26.11 27.07 5.91
N SER A 98 25.87 28.16 6.62
CA SER A 98 25.72 28.20 8.08
C SER A 98 24.29 28.43 8.54
N GLU A 99 23.43 28.99 7.70
CA GLU A 99 22.07 29.38 8.03
C GLU A 99 21.06 28.92 6.96
N LEU A 100 19.83 28.64 7.38
CA LEU A 100 18.75 28.17 6.47
C LEU A 100 18.21 29.27 5.56
N ASN A 101 18.28 30.55 5.97
CA ASN A 101 17.89 31.70 5.15
C ASN A 101 18.79 31.90 3.92
N GLN A 102 19.99 31.32 3.92
CA GLN A 102 20.92 31.33 2.78
C GLN A 102 20.58 30.32 1.70
N VAL A 103 19.57 29.47 1.94
CA VAL A 103 19.19 28.41 0.99
C VAL A 103 18.44 29.01 -0.18
N GLY A 104 18.98 28.85 -1.37
CA GLY A 104 18.37 29.28 -2.62
C GLY A 104 18.01 28.11 -3.54
N ARG A 105 17.38 28.44 -4.65
CA ARG A 105 16.99 27.46 -5.67
C ARG A 105 18.20 26.67 -6.20
N LYS A 106 19.34 27.32 -6.39
CA LYS A 106 20.58 26.69 -6.86
C LYS A 106 21.05 25.58 -5.92
N ASP A 107 20.87 25.76 -4.61
CA ASP A 107 21.24 24.72 -3.63
C ASP A 107 20.34 23.48 -3.74
N LEU A 108 19.06 23.65 -4.10
CA LEU A 108 18.14 22.54 -4.35
C LEU A 108 18.50 21.81 -5.65
N GLU A 109 18.83 22.55 -6.72
CA GLU A 109 19.26 21.98 -7.99
C GLU A 109 20.56 21.18 -7.81
N ALA A 110 21.55 21.75 -7.15
CA ALA A 110 22.82 21.10 -6.85
C ALA A 110 22.65 19.88 -5.92
N PHE A 111 21.73 19.91 -4.96
CA PHE A 111 21.40 18.74 -4.13
C PHE A 111 20.77 17.61 -4.96
N VAL A 112 19.89 17.93 -5.93
CA VAL A 112 19.31 16.94 -6.84
C VAL A 112 20.41 16.28 -7.67
N GLU A 113 21.32 17.06 -8.23
CA GLU A 113 22.48 16.56 -8.98
C GLU A 113 23.36 15.67 -8.10
N HIS A 114 23.71 16.14 -6.90
CA HIS A 114 24.49 15.36 -5.93
C HIS A 114 23.86 14.00 -5.62
N GLU A 115 22.51 13.93 -5.45
CA GLU A 115 21.84 12.67 -5.19
C GLU A 115 21.81 11.74 -6.42
N GLN A 116 21.78 12.31 -7.62
CA GLN A 116 21.89 11.57 -8.88
C GLN A 116 23.33 11.01 -9.06
N ASP A 117 24.33 11.82 -8.80
CA ASP A 117 25.76 11.42 -8.89
C ASP A 117 26.13 10.32 -7.89
N ARG A 118 25.43 10.27 -6.75
CA ARG A 118 25.50 9.15 -5.79
C ARG A 118 24.89 7.85 -6.31
N GLY A 119 24.36 7.82 -7.53
CA GLY A 119 23.76 6.64 -8.15
C GLY A 119 22.33 6.32 -7.65
N LEU A 120 21.60 7.27 -7.08
CA LEU A 120 20.23 7.02 -6.69
C LEU A 120 19.32 6.88 -7.91
N LYS A 121 18.38 5.94 -7.82
CA LYS A 121 17.32 5.82 -8.82
C LYS A 121 16.49 7.13 -8.86
N ILE A 122 16.17 7.59 -10.05
CA ILE A 122 15.45 8.86 -10.28
C ILE A 122 14.13 8.95 -9.48
N VAL A 123 13.42 7.84 -9.29
CA VAL A 123 12.21 7.76 -8.43
C VAL A 123 12.55 8.11 -6.98
N SER A 124 13.71 7.66 -6.47
CA SER A 124 14.16 7.94 -5.10
C SER A 124 14.53 9.41 -4.94
N VAL A 125 15.18 10.00 -5.94
CA VAL A 125 15.51 11.44 -5.97
C VAL A 125 14.22 12.26 -5.97
N SER A 126 13.24 11.92 -6.81
CA SER A 126 11.93 12.57 -6.86
C SER A 126 11.18 12.50 -5.52
N ASN A 127 11.19 11.34 -4.87
CA ASN A 127 10.57 11.17 -3.55
C ASN A 127 11.27 12.00 -2.47
N ARG A 128 12.61 12.07 -2.48
CA ARG A 128 13.37 12.94 -1.56
C ARG A 128 13.05 14.41 -1.79
N LEU A 129 13.01 14.83 -3.05
CA LEU A 129 12.64 16.20 -3.38
C LEU A 129 11.24 16.56 -2.89
N GLY A 130 10.29 15.61 -2.96
CA GLY A 130 8.95 15.77 -2.38
C GLY A 130 8.97 15.98 -0.86
N SER A 131 9.74 15.17 -0.11
CA SER A 131 9.92 15.34 1.34
C SER A 131 10.65 16.64 1.67
N LEU A 132 11.62 17.03 0.85
CA LEU A 132 12.34 18.30 1.01
C LEU A 132 11.41 19.51 0.81
N TYR A 133 10.55 19.50 -0.20
CA TYR A 133 9.55 20.57 -0.38
C TYR A 133 8.55 20.65 0.79
N ALA A 134 8.22 19.54 1.44
CA ALA A 134 7.40 19.57 2.64
C ALA A 134 8.13 20.26 3.82
N PHE A 135 9.43 20.03 3.96
CA PHE A 135 10.27 20.71 4.94
C PHE A 135 10.43 22.20 4.63
N LEU A 136 10.73 22.56 3.38
CA LEU A 136 10.84 23.96 2.96
C LEU A 136 9.54 24.74 3.18
N ARG A 137 8.38 24.12 2.92
CA ARG A 137 7.09 24.76 3.22
C ARG A 137 6.98 25.09 4.71
N TYR A 138 7.35 24.16 5.58
CA TYR A 138 7.38 24.38 7.01
C TYR A 138 8.32 25.54 7.40
N LEU A 139 9.52 25.61 6.80
CA LEU A 139 10.46 26.71 7.06
C LEU A 139 9.91 28.06 6.61
N ILE A 140 9.25 28.13 5.46
CA ILE A 140 8.63 29.35 4.93
C ILE A 140 7.47 29.81 5.81
N GLU A 141 6.61 28.88 6.27
CA GLU A 141 5.52 29.16 7.22
C GLU A 141 6.02 29.73 8.57
N HIS A 142 7.30 29.51 8.89
CA HIS A 142 7.96 30.01 10.11
C HIS A 142 8.98 31.14 9.80
N GLU A 143 8.92 31.74 8.61
CA GLU A 143 9.80 32.85 8.19
C GLU A 143 11.32 32.54 8.22
N LEU A 144 11.67 31.26 8.07
CA LEU A 144 13.05 30.76 8.12
C LEU A 144 13.65 30.53 6.72
N ALA A 145 12.86 30.65 5.67
CA ALA A 145 13.28 30.48 4.29
C ALA A 145 12.42 31.33 3.35
N ASP A 146 12.94 31.66 2.16
CA ASP A 146 12.25 32.46 1.18
C ASP A 146 11.10 31.71 0.50
N ALA A 147 9.94 32.34 0.38
CA ALA A 147 8.77 31.82 -0.31
C ALA A 147 9.02 31.51 -1.80
N GLU A 148 9.99 32.20 -2.41
CA GLU A 148 10.37 31.98 -3.81
C GLU A 148 10.78 30.52 -4.09
N LEU A 149 11.31 29.80 -3.10
CA LEU A 149 11.72 28.39 -3.20
C LEU A 149 10.56 27.45 -3.62
N LEU A 150 9.31 27.83 -3.35
CA LEU A 150 8.12 27.05 -3.70
C LEU A 150 7.43 27.51 -4.99
N THR A 151 7.73 28.71 -5.51
CA THR A 151 7.05 29.29 -6.68
C THR A 151 7.36 28.51 -7.95
N ARG A 152 8.60 28.07 -8.13
CA ARG A 152 9.08 27.29 -9.29
C ARG A 152 9.72 25.99 -8.87
N LYS A 153 8.89 24.98 -8.52
CA LYS A 153 9.38 23.67 -8.10
C LYS A 153 10.14 22.96 -9.22
N ILE A 154 11.25 22.32 -8.86
CA ILE A 154 11.98 21.41 -9.75
C ILE A 154 11.09 20.20 -10.06
N LYS A 155 10.81 19.96 -11.33
CA LYS A 155 10.04 18.80 -11.79
C LYS A 155 10.99 17.75 -12.35
N ILE A 156 11.07 16.61 -11.69
CA ILE A 156 11.84 15.45 -12.15
C ILE A 156 10.91 14.56 -12.98
N LYS A 157 11.29 14.33 -14.24
CA LYS A 157 10.57 13.35 -15.09
C LYS A 157 10.89 11.94 -14.61
N VAL A 158 9.94 11.31 -13.97
CA VAL A 158 10.04 9.92 -13.52
C VAL A 158 9.41 9.02 -14.59
N PRO A 159 10.11 7.95 -15.04
CA PRO A 159 9.50 7.00 -15.96
C PRO A 159 8.21 6.42 -15.39
N ASP A 160 7.14 6.40 -16.18
CA ASP A 160 5.88 5.76 -15.78
C ASP A 160 6.04 4.24 -15.92
N ALA A 161 6.62 3.64 -14.88
CA ALA A 161 6.79 2.19 -14.84
C ALA A 161 5.42 1.54 -14.59
N LEU A 162 5.02 0.67 -15.52
CA LEU A 162 3.81 -0.14 -15.37
C LEU A 162 3.93 -1.08 -14.16
N PRO A 163 2.81 -1.40 -13.47
CA PRO A 163 2.79 -2.39 -12.42
C PRO A 163 3.29 -3.74 -12.95
N ARG A 164 4.27 -4.34 -12.29
CA ARG A 164 4.83 -5.62 -12.72
C ARG A 164 4.09 -6.77 -12.08
N ALA A 165 3.16 -7.38 -12.82
CA ALA A 165 2.54 -8.65 -12.44
C ALA A 165 3.51 -9.81 -12.73
N MET A 166 3.31 -10.94 -12.04
CA MET A 166 4.00 -12.20 -12.37
C MET A 166 3.29 -12.88 -13.54
N ASP A 167 4.06 -13.53 -14.39
CA ASP A 167 3.52 -14.36 -15.45
C ASP A 167 2.77 -15.57 -14.86
N PRO A 168 1.65 -16.04 -15.45
CA PRO A 168 0.86 -17.15 -14.91
C PRO A 168 1.66 -18.44 -14.66
N ASP A 169 2.63 -18.75 -15.53
CA ASP A 169 3.48 -19.93 -15.37
C ASP A 169 4.50 -19.76 -14.24
N ASP A 170 5.04 -18.55 -14.05
CA ASP A 170 5.90 -18.23 -12.91
C ASP A 170 5.14 -18.33 -11.58
N VAL A 171 3.85 -17.96 -11.56
CA VAL A 171 2.99 -18.17 -10.39
C VAL A 171 2.85 -19.67 -10.07
N LYS A 172 2.63 -20.51 -11.08
CA LYS A 172 2.56 -21.98 -10.89
C LYS A 172 3.89 -22.52 -10.35
N CYS A 173 5.02 -22.12 -10.93
CA CYS A 173 6.35 -22.52 -10.47
C CYS A 173 6.59 -22.10 -9.01
N LEU A 174 6.22 -20.86 -8.65
CA LEU A 174 6.33 -20.38 -7.27
C LEU A 174 5.48 -21.21 -6.32
N LEU A 175 4.20 -21.45 -6.65
CA LEU A 175 3.28 -22.19 -5.78
C LEU A 175 3.70 -23.67 -5.59
N ALA A 176 4.34 -24.27 -6.57
CA ALA A 176 4.83 -25.65 -6.53
C ALA A 176 5.96 -25.87 -5.51
N VAL A 177 6.78 -24.87 -5.26
CA VAL A 177 7.93 -24.96 -4.34
C VAL A 177 7.64 -24.56 -2.90
N LEU A 178 6.41 -24.10 -2.60
CA LEU A 178 6.00 -23.68 -1.25
C LEU A 178 5.74 -24.90 -0.35
N ASP A 179 6.72 -25.26 0.44
CA ASP A 179 6.70 -26.43 1.34
C ASP A 179 6.30 -26.11 2.78
N GLU A 180 6.60 -24.91 3.28
CA GLU A 180 6.24 -24.49 4.62
C GLU A 180 4.81 -23.94 4.68
N VAL A 181 3.96 -24.51 5.53
CA VAL A 181 2.52 -24.19 5.64
C VAL A 181 2.27 -22.71 5.91
N ARG A 182 3.02 -22.09 6.85
CA ARG A 182 2.94 -20.66 7.13
C ARG A 182 3.26 -19.81 5.90
N ASN A 183 4.34 -20.16 5.20
CA ASN A 183 4.83 -19.38 4.07
C ASN A 183 3.88 -19.53 2.87
N ARG A 184 3.30 -20.73 2.69
CA ARG A 184 2.27 -20.99 1.69
C ARG A 184 1.02 -20.14 1.97
N ALA A 185 0.53 -20.12 3.21
CA ALA A 185 -0.60 -19.29 3.60
C ALA A 185 -0.30 -17.78 3.35
N MET A 186 0.88 -17.30 3.73
CA MET A 186 1.30 -15.91 3.52
C MET A 186 1.30 -15.52 2.02
N ILE A 187 1.89 -16.34 1.18
CA ILE A 187 2.02 -16.04 -0.27
C ILE A 187 0.67 -16.14 -0.96
N LEU A 188 -0.13 -17.18 -0.66
CA LEU A 188 -1.48 -17.32 -1.23
C LEU A 188 -2.41 -16.18 -0.81
N LEU A 189 -2.38 -15.76 0.47
CA LEU A 189 -3.15 -14.60 0.91
C LEU A 189 -2.79 -13.34 0.12
N LEU A 190 -1.51 -13.06 -0.08
CA LEU A 190 -1.09 -11.89 -0.88
C LEU A 190 -1.55 -12.00 -2.34
N LEU A 191 -1.44 -13.18 -2.93
CA LEU A 191 -1.74 -13.45 -4.32
C LEU A 191 -3.25 -13.45 -4.60
N ARG A 192 -4.09 -13.92 -3.65
CA ARG A 192 -5.53 -14.13 -3.84
C ARG A 192 -6.42 -13.06 -3.22
N SER A 193 -5.86 -12.19 -2.40
CA SER A 193 -6.62 -11.11 -1.75
C SER A 193 -6.18 -9.70 -2.16
N GLY A 194 -5.03 -9.59 -2.78
CA GLY A 194 -4.44 -8.31 -3.12
C GLY A 194 -4.12 -7.40 -1.91
N MET A 195 -4.04 -7.96 -0.70
CA MET A 195 -3.58 -7.22 0.49
C MET A 195 -2.20 -6.62 0.27
N ARG A 196 -1.92 -5.48 0.91
CA ARG A 196 -0.53 -5.02 1.05
C ARG A 196 0.19 -5.91 2.05
N ILE A 197 1.48 -6.18 1.82
CA ILE A 197 2.27 -6.99 2.76
C ILE A 197 2.23 -6.43 4.19
N GLY A 198 2.28 -5.11 4.37
CA GLY A 198 2.17 -4.50 5.69
C GLY A 198 0.80 -4.71 6.34
N GLU A 199 -0.29 -4.73 5.57
CA GLU A 199 -1.62 -5.08 6.07
C GLU A 199 -1.64 -6.53 6.58
N LEU A 200 -1.12 -7.48 5.79
CA LEU A 200 -1.04 -8.88 6.19
C LEU A 200 -0.19 -9.10 7.45
N LEU A 201 0.98 -8.47 7.53
CA LEU A 201 1.88 -8.62 8.67
C LEU A 201 1.33 -8.00 9.97
N ASN A 202 0.37 -7.09 9.86
CA ASN A 202 -0.35 -6.47 10.97
C ASN A 202 -1.71 -7.10 11.26
N THR A 203 -2.15 -8.08 10.45
CA THR A 203 -3.40 -8.81 10.66
C THR A 203 -3.28 -9.69 11.91
N LYS A 204 -4.27 -9.60 12.80
CA LYS A 204 -4.41 -10.48 13.95
C LYS A 204 -5.34 -11.66 13.62
N VAL A 205 -5.24 -12.73 14.39
CA VAL A 205 -6.11 -13.92 14.21
C VAL A 205 -7.58 -13.55 14.32
N ILE A 206 -7.93 -12.69 15.25
CA ILE A 206 -9.30 -12.23 15.50
C ILE A 206 -9.91 -11.48 14.30
N ASP A 207 -9.09 -10.99 13.37
CA ASP A 207 -9.53 -10.28 12.15
C ASP A 207 -9.94 -11.23 11.03
N VAL A 208 -9.70 -12.54 11.22
CA VAL A 208 -9.90 -13.57 10.19
C VAL A 208 -11.23 -14.29 10.43
N HIS A 209 -12.15 -14.15 9.49
CA HIS A 209 -13.45 -14.80 9.48
C HIS A 209 -13.47 -15.86 8.38
N LEU A 210 -12.99 -17.07 8.68
CA LEU A 210 -12.86 -18.16 7.68
C LEU A 210 -14.21 -18.60 7.13
N ALA A 211 -15.25 -18.67 7.97
CA ALA A 211 -16.60 -19.04 7.55
C ALA A 211 -17.15 -18.08 6.47
N ASP A 212 -16.86 -16.80 6.60
CA ASP A 212 -17.27 -15.76 5.66
C ASP A 212 -16.26 -15.53 4.53
N LYS A 213 -15.12 -16.24 4.54
CA LYS A 213 -13.99 -16.05 3.62
C LYS A 213 -13.53 -14.60 3.55
N LYS A 214 -13.41 -13.94 4.73
CA LYS A 214 -13.05 -12.53 4.85
C LYS A 214 -11.97 -12.29 5.88
N ILE A 215 -11.17 -11.26 5.64
CA ILE A 215 -10.23 -10.68 6.60
C ILE A 215 -10.57 -9.20 6.75
N MET A 216 -10.73 -8.74 8.00
CA MET A 216 -11.00 -7.34 8.29
C MET A 216 -9.69 -6.58 8.41
N ILE A 217 -9.57 -5.49 7.65
CA ILE A 217 -8.46 -4.55 7.74
C ILE A 217 -9.00 -3.25 8.30
N TYR A 218 -8.70 -2.96 9.56
CA TYR A 218 -9.27 -1.78 10.25
C TYR A 218 -8.56 -0.47 9.88
N GLU A 219 -7.26 -0.53 9.62
CA GLU A 219 -6.51 0.63 9.12
C GLU A 219 -5.66 0.26 7.92
N GLY A 220 -6.01 0.78 6.76
CA GLY A 220 -5.15 0.69 5.58
C GLY A 220 -3.83 1.42 5.84
N GLU A 221 -2.71 0.79 5.48
CA GLU A 221 -1.35 1.30 5.73
C GLU A 221 -1.12 2.73 5.18
N LYS A 222 -1.79 3.10 4.09
CA LYS A 222 -1.62 4.41 3.45
C LYS A 222 -2.81 5.37 3.63
N ASN A 223 -4.04 4.88 3.63
CA ASN A 223 -5.23 5.71 3.56
C ASN A 223 -6.10 5.70 4.81
N ARG A 224 -5.71 4.96 5.86
CA ARG A 224 -6.42 4.83 7.14
C ARG A 224 -7.91 4.44 7.03
N LYS A 225 -8.33 3.91 5.87
CA LYS A 225 -9.68 3.39 5.67
C LYS A 225 -9.68 1.89 5.88
N GLY A 226 -10.57 1.43 6.76
CA GLY A 226 -10.84 0.01 6.94
C GLY A 226 -11.52 -0.58 5.71
N ARG A 227 -11.34 -1.88 5.49
CA ARG A 227 -12.08 -2.65 4.49
C ARG A 227 -12.08 -4.13 4.82
N ALA A 228 -13.10 -4.84 4.36
CA ALA A 228 -13.06 -6.29 4.28
C ALA A 228 -12.30 -6.73 3.03
N VAL A 229 -11.50 -7.77 3.16
CA VAL A 229 -10.78 -8.40 2.05
C VAL A 229 -11.31 -9.82 1.92
N CYS A 230 -11.73 -10.19 0.70
CA CYS A 230 -12.17 -11.55 0.41
C CYS A 230 -10.96 -12.47 0.18
N ILE A 231 -11.09 -13.74 0.53
CA ILE A 231 -10.10 -14.79 0.33
C ILE A 231 -10.70 -15.96 -0.45
N SER A 232 -9.94 -16.49 -1.39
CA SER A 232 -10.32 -17.63 -2.24
C SER A 232 -10.25 -18.95 -1.48
N ASP A 233 -10.83 -19.99 -2.04
CA ASP A 233 -10.87 -21.33 -1.41
C ASP A 233 -9.48 -21.92 -1.18
N ASP A 234 -8.57 -21.78 -2.14
CA ASP A 234 -7.18 -22.25 -2.02
C ASP A 234 -6.42 -21.49 -0.91
N ALA A 235 -6.67 -20.19 -0.75
CA ALA A 235 -6.10 -19.39 0.33
C ALA A 235 -6.74 -19.74 1.69
N CYS A 236 -8.05 -20.02 1.75
CA CYS A 236 -8.72 -20.51 2.95
C CYS A 236 -8.16 -21.85 3.41
N GLN A 237 -7.98 -22.81 2.49
CA GLN A 237 -7.40 -24.13 2.80
C GLN A 237 -5.97 -24.00 3.34
N ALA A 238 -5.14 -23.16 2.69
CA ALA A 238 -3.78 -22.93 3.17
C ALA A 238 -3.76 -22.25 4.55
N LEU A 239 -4.71 -21.36 4.80
CA LEU A 239 -4.84 -20.68 6.07
C LEU A 239 -5.33 -21.61 7.17
N GLN A 240 -6.29 -22.49 6.87
CA GLN A 240 -6.74 -23.53 7.81
C GLN A 240 -5.58 -24.47 8.19
N ALA A 241 -4.81 -24.95 7.21
CA ALA A 241 -3.63 -25.78 7.49
C ALA A 241 -2.57 -25.04 8.34
N TRP A 242 -2.48 -23.73 8.22
CA TRP A 242 -1.65 -22.91 9.09
C TRP A 242 -2.23 -22.78 10.50
N PHE A 243 -3.54 -22.60 10.64
CA PHE A 243 -4.20 -22.54 11.94
C PHE A 243 -4.00 -23.84 12.74
N ASP A 244 -4.01 -24.99 12.09
CA ASP A 244 -3.80 -26.30 12.72
C ASP A 244 -2.38 -26.49 13.29
N LYS A 245 -1.40 -25.72 12.77
CA LYS A 245 0.02 -25.84 13.16
C LYS A 245 0.56 -24.65 13.94
N ARG A 246 -0.12 -23.51 13.91
CA ARG A 246 0.38 -22.30 14.56
C ARG A 246 0.21 -22.35 16.07
N ASP A 247 1.05 -21.61 16.78
CA ASP A 247 0.90 -21.36 18.21
C ASP A 247 -0.36 -20.51 18.47
N ALA A 248 -1.31 -21.07 19.21
CA ALA A 248 -2.60 -20.45 19.54
C ALA A 248 -2.43 -19.16 20.40
N GLN A 249 -1.34 -19.03 21.14
CA GLN A 249 -1.07 -17.86 21.98
C GLN A 249 -0.61 -16.63 21.19
N LYS A 250 -0.20 -16.82 19.94
CA LYS A 250 0.25 -15.70 19.07
C LYS A 250 -0.95 -14.94 18.54
N GLN A 251 -0.96 -13.64 18.77
CA GLN A 251 -2.05 -12.78 18.30
C GLN A 251 -1.98 -12.47 16.79
N TYR A 252 -0.77 -12.30 16.25
CA TYR A 252 -0.61 -12.00 14.82
C TYR A 252 -0.80 -13.24 13.96
N LEU A 253 -1.47 -13.07 12.83
CA LEU A 253 -1.74 -14.16 11.90
C LEU A 253 -0.43 -14.78 11.38
N ILE A 254 0.51 -13.96 10.98
CA ILE A 254 1.83 -14.37 10.48
C ILE A 254 2.91 -13.85 11.41
N TYR A 255 3.72 -14.74 11.96
CA TYR A 255 4.79 -14.41 12.88
C TYR A 255 6.08 -15.19 12.55
N ALA A 256 7.23 -14.65 12.97
CA ALA A 256 8.51 -15.34 12.91
C ALA A 256 8.75 -16.13 14.22
N GLN A 257 9.53 -17.19 14.11
CA GLN A 257 9.90 -18.02 15.29
C GLN A 257 10.54 -17.13 16.38
N GLY A 258 10.11 -17.31 17.63
CA GLY A 258 10.60 -16.52 18.77
C GLY A 258 10.16 -15.05 18.78
N ARG A 259 9.27 -14.61 17.87
CA ARG A 259 8.78 -13.22 17.79
C ARG A 259 7.25 -13.16 17.85
N HIS A 260 6.72 -11.96 18.17
CA HIS A 260 5.26 -11.74 18.18
C HIS A 260 4.68 -11.60 16.77
N ASN A 261 5.41 -10.98 15.86
CA ASN A 261 5.02 -10.76 14.45
C ASN A 261 6.18 -11.08 13.51
N MET A 262 5.94 -10.98 12.21
CA MET A 262 6.95 -11.09 11.16
C MET A 262 7.30 -9.69 10.64
N SER A 263 8.59 -9.40 10.49
CA SER A 263 9.03 -8.14 9.86
C SER A 263 8.94 -8.23 8.34
N TYR A 264 8.79 -7.05 7.68
CA TYR A 264 8.85 -6.97 6.22
C TYR A 264 10.13 -7.59 5.63
N ASN A 265 11.27 -7.34 6.27
CA ASN A 265 12.55 -7.91 5.80
C ASN A 265 12.56 -9.44 5.86
N ASN A 266 11.99 -10.04 6.92
CA ASN A 266 11.88 -11.49 7.02
C ASN A 266 10.97 -12.05 5.91
N ALA A 267 9.80 -11.44 5.70
CA ALA A 267 8.90 -11.84 4.63
C ALA A 267 9.57 -11.73 3.24
N ARG A 268 10.34 -10.65 3.02
CA ARG A 268 11.11 -10.46 1.78
C ARG A 268 12.19 -11.53 1.58
N VAL A 269 12.92 -11.88 2.63
CA VAL A 269 13.96 -12.94 2.58
C VAL A 269 13.32 -14.29 2.27
N ILE A 270 12.20 -14.62 2.93
CA ILE A 270 11.44 -15.83 2.66
C ILE A 270 10.97 -15.88 1.20
N PHE A 271 10.40 -14.79 0.70
CA PHE A 271 9.93 -14.73 -0.68
C PHE A 271 11.08 -14.91 -1.68
N LYS A 272 12.22 -14.25 -1.46
CA LYS A 272 13.41 -14.43 -2.29
C LYS A 272 13.90 -15.88 -2.30
N LYS A 273 13.94 -16.53 -1.13
CA LYS A 273 14.29 -17.98 -1.04
C LYS A 273 13.42 -18.83 -1.97
N TYR A 274 12.10 -18.56 -2.01
CA TYR A 274 11.19 -19.32 -2.87
C TYR A 274 11.31 -18.94 -4.35
N LEU A 275 11.62 -17.68 -4.68
CA LEU A 275 11.95 -17.31 -6.06
C LEU A 275 13.19 -18.04 -6.58
N THR A 276 14.25 -18.15 -5.76
CA THR A 276 15.45 -18.94 -6.13
C THR A 276 15.10 -20.41 -6.31
N ARG A 277 14.31 -21.02 -5.41
CA ARG A 277 13.87 -22.41 -5.55
C ARG A 277 13.01 -22.65 -6.80
N ALA A 278 12.25 -21.66 -7.22
CA ALA A 278 11.45 -21.68 -8.44
C ALA A 278 12.26 -21.29 -9.70
N GLN A 279 13.55 -20.98 -9.56
CA GLN A 279 14.44 -20.49 -10.65
C GLN A 279 14.00 -19.15 -11.27
N LEU A 280 13.36 -18.28 -10.43
CA LEU A 280 12.78 -17.00 -10.83
C LEU A 280 13.55 -15.79 -10.29
N GLU A 281 14.76 -15.95 -9.71
CA GLU A 281 15.55 -14.86 -9.14
C GLU A 281 15.92 -13.79 -10.17
N HIS A 282 16.14 -14.18 -11.42
CA HIS A 282 16.49 -13.29 -12.52
C HIS A 282 15.35 -12.33 -12.92
N LYS A 283 14.12 -12.64 -12.50
CA LYS A 283 12.94 -11.84 -12.82
C LYS A 283 12.67 -10.68 -11.83
N ASP A 284 13.52 -10.49 -10.81
CA ASP A 284 13.41 -9.40 -9.82
C ASP A 284 11.99 -9.16 -9.23
N TYR A 285 11.21 -10.23 -9.06
CA TYR A 285 9.89 -10.13 -8.45
C TYR A 285 9.99 -9.72 -6.98
N SER A 286 9.06 -8.87 -6.55
CA SER A 286 8.91 -8.43 -5.16
C SER A 286 7.58 -8.90 -4.57
N LEU A 287 7.43 -8.87 -3.24
CA LEU A 287 6.13 -9.15 -2.59
C LEU A 287 4.99 -8.28 -3.13
N HIS A 288 5.30 -7.08 -3.65
CA HIS A 288 4.29 -6.20 -4.23
C HIS A 288 3.81 -6.69 -5.60
N CYS A 289 4.64 -7.46 -6.31
CA CYS A 289 4.25 -8.09 -7.57
C CYS A 289 3.07 -9.07 -7.38
N LEU A 290 2.96 -9.76 -6.23
CA LEU A 290 1.83 -10.63 -5.93
C LEU A 290 0.50 -9.86 -5.96
N ARG A 291 0.47 -8.66 -5.38
CA ARG A 291 -0.69 -7.79 -5.44
C ARG A 291 -0.95 -7.25 -6.86
N HIS A 292 0.09 -6.96 -7.63
CA HIS A 292 -0.06 -6.59 -9.03
C HIS A 292 -0.63 -7.74 -9.86
N THR A 293 -0.18 -8.97 -9.60
CA THR A 293 -0.71 -10.19 -10.23
C THR A 293 -2.20 -10.35 -9.93
N PHE A 294 -2.61 -10.25 -8.66
CA PHE A 294 -4.02 -10.27 -8.28
C PHE A 294 -4.85 -9.26 -9.05
N ALA A 295 -4.39 -8.01 -9.11
CA ALA A 295 -5.12 -6.95 -9.80
C ALA A 295 -5.24 -7.21 -11.32
N THR A 296 -4.15 -7.68 -11.94
CA THR A 296 -4.12 -8.01 -13.38
C THR A 296 -4.97 -9.22 -13.70
N GLU A 297 -4.91 -10.29 -12.89
CA GLU A 297 -5.74 -11.49 -13.06
C GLU A 297 -7.23 -11.18 -12.95
N LEU A 298 -7.64 -10.35 -11.98
CA LEU A 298 -9.04 -9.95 -11.83
C LEU A 298 -9.52 -9.10 -13.01
N LEU A 299 -8.70 -8.16 -13.50
CA LEU A 299 -9.06 -7.38 -14.68
C LEU A 299 -9.20 -8.28 -15.93
N ASN A 300 -8.28 -9.22 -16.11
CA ASN A 300 -8.36 -10.19 -17.20
C ASN A 300 -9.59 -11.11 -17.09
N ALA A 301 -10.07 -11.35 -15.87
CA ALA A 301 -11.31 -12.07 -15.58
C ALA A 301 -12.57 -11.20 -15.74
N GLY A 302 -12.44 -9.91 -16.09
CA GLY A 302 -13.55 -9.01 -16.40
C GLY A 302 -14.12 -8.24 -15.21
N ILE A 303 -13.40 -8.13 -14.08
CA ILE A 303 -13.87 -7.28 -12.98
C ILE A 303 -13.85 -5.80 -13.38
N SER A 304 -14.86 -5.03 -12.97
CA SER A 304 -14.88 -3.60 -13.26
C SER A 304 -13.80 -2.83 -12.48
N LEU A 305 -13.24 -1.77 -13.07
CA LEU A 305 -12.23 -0.93 -12.44
C LEU A 305 -12.68 -0.32 -11.10
N PRO A 306 -13.93 0.19 -10.94
CA PRO A 306 -14.40 0.66 -9.64
C PRO A 306 -14.44 -0.44 -8.57
N CYS A 307 -14.85 -1.66 -8.92
CA CYS A 307 -14.84 -2.79 -7.99
C CYS A 307 -13.40 -3.16 -7.60
N LEU A 308 -12.49 -3.26 -8.57
CA LEU A 308 -11.08 -3.50 -8.29
C LEU A 308 -10.45 -2.42 -7.42
N GLN A 309 -10.80 -1.15 -7.63
CA GLN A 309 -10.36 -0.03 -6.77
C GLN A 309 -10.74 -0.25 -5.32
N GLN A 310 -11.99 -0.64 -5.07
CA GLN A 310 -12.50 -0.91 -3.72
C GLN A 310 -11.80 -2.13 -3.08
N LEU A 311 -11.67 -3.24 -3.81
CA LEU A 311 -10.97 -4.44 -3.35
C LEU A 311 -9.51 -4.14 -2.96
N LEU A 312 -8.82 -3.38 -3.78
CA LEU A 312 -7.44 -2.96 -3.50
C LEU A 312 -7.36 -1.89 -2.41
N GLY A 313 -8.44 -1.17 -2.11
CA GLY A 313 -8.42 -0.02 -1.20
C GLY A 313 -7.52 1.09 -1.73
N HIS A 314 -7.65 1.44 -3.00
CA HIS A 314 -6.98 2.58 -3.60
C HIS A 314 -7.77 3.86 -3.31
N SER A 315 -7.09 4.90 -2.82
CA SER A 315 -7.71 6.20 -2.53
C SER A 315 -8.04 6.99 -3.80
N SER A 316 -7.39 6.68 -4.92
CA SER A 316 -7.60 7.30 -6.22
C SER A 316 -7.76 6.22 -7.30
N ILE A 317 -8.67 6.47 -8.24
CA ILE A 317 -8.89 5.61 -9.41
C ILE A 317 -7.64 5.56 -10.31
N GLU A 318 -6.84 6.62 -10.35
CA GLU A 318 -5.62 6.72 -11.13
C GLU A 318 -4.62 5.61 -10.81
N MET A 319 -4.55 5.19 -9.53
CA MET A 319 -3.72 4.06 -9.12
C MET A 319 -4.21 2.74 -9.73
N THR A 320 -5.51 2.61 -9.98
CA THR A 320 -6.11 1.41 -10.57
C THR A 320 -6.06 1.46 -12.10
N LEU A 321 -6.19 2.64 -12.71
CA LEU A 321 -6.06 2.85 -14.16
C LEU A 321 -4.69 2.40 -14.71
N ARG A 322 -3.65 2.38 -13.88
CA ARG A 322 -2.35 1.85 -14.28
C ARG A 322 -2.40 0.37 -14.68
N TYR A 323 -3.31 -0.41 -14.11
CA TYR A 323 -3.52 -1.81 -14.49
C TYR A 323 -4.31 -1.92 -15.80
N ALA A 324 -5.24 -1.01 -16.04
CA ALA A 324 -6.01 -1.00 -17.30
C ALA A 324 -5.14 -0.79 -18.54
N ARG A 325 -3.98 -0.13 -18.40
CA ARG A 325 -2.99 0.03 -19.47
C ARG A 325 -2.25 -1.26 -19.83
N LEU A 326 -2.33 -2.31 -19.01
CA LEU A 326 -1.65 -3.58 -19.24
C LEU A 326 -2.42 -4.54 -20.14
N THR A 327 -3.71 -4.29 -20.41
CA THR A 327 -4.58 -5.28 -21.05
C THR A 327 -5.27 -4.75 -22.32
N ASP A 328 -4.54 -4.71 -23.45
CA ASP A 328 -5.17 -4.49 -24.76
C ASP A 328 -6.21 -5.58 -25.08
N LYS A 329 -5.92 -6.82 -24.68
CA LYS A 329 -6.82 -7.97 -24.86
C LYS A 329 -8.16 -7.80 -24.13
N THR A 330 -8.17 -7.19 -22.95
CA THR A 330 -9.43 -6.94 -22.21
C THR A 330 -10.27 -5.85 -22.89
N ARG A 331 -9.64 -4.82 -23.47
CA ARG A 331 -10.37 -3.78 -24.22
C ARG A 331 -11.11 -4.35 -25.43
N GLU A 332 -10.45 -5.21 -26.16
CA GLU A 332 -11.04 -5.90 -27.32
C GLU A 332 -12.21 -6.79 -26.89
N GLN A 333 -12.04 -7.58 -25.85
CA GLN A 333 -13.10 -8.44 -25.31
C GLN A 333 -14.30 -7.64 -24.80
N GLU A 334 -14.09 -6.56 -24.06
CA GLU A 334 -15.16 -5.69 -23.57
C GLU A 334 -15.88 -4.96 -24.71
N TYR A 335 -15.15 -4.55 -25.75
CA TYR A 335 -15.77 -4.00 -26.96
C TYR A 335 -16.72 -5.01 -27.61
N PHE A 336 -16.26 -6.25 -27.86
CA PHE A 336 -17.11 -7.27 -28.51
C PHE A 336 -18.27 -7.71 -27.61
N LYS A 337 -18.10 -7.75 -26.28
CA LYS A 337 -19.23 -7.98 -25.37
C LYS A 337 -20.27 -6.87 -25.46
N ALA A 338 -19.84 -5.61 -25.42
CA ALA A 338 -20.73 -4.46 -25.53
C ALA A 338 -21.45 -4.46 -26.89
N MET A 339 -20.72 -4.71 -28.00
CA MET A 339 -21.33 -4.80 -29.35
C MET A 339 -22.34 -5.93 -29.43
N ALA A 340 -22.04 -7.11 -28.88
CA ALA A 340 -22.98 -8.22 -28.87
C ALA A 340 -24.27 -7.91 -28.07
N LEU A 341 -24.22 -7.07 -27.05
CA LEU A 341 -25.40 -6.59 -26.33
C LEU A 341 -26.19 -5.58 -27.16
N ILE A 342 -25.51 -4.66 -27.83
CA ILE A 342 -26.14 -3.67 -28.73
C ILE A 342 -26.82 -4.39 -29.90
N GLU A 343 -26.12 -5.29 -30.58
CA GLU A 343 -26.64 -6.06 -31.72
C GLU A 343 -27.81 -6.96 -31.32
N ARG A 344 -27.88 -7.48 -30.11
CA ARG A 344 -29.02 -8.21 -29.58
C ARG A 344 -30.23 -7.30 -29.32
N SER A 345 -30.02 -6.10 -28.78
CA SER A 345 -31.08 -5.13 -28.56
C SER A 345 -31.66 -4.60 -29.87
N ASP A 346 -30.85 -4.52 -30.94
CA ASP A 346 -31.31 -4.14 -32.29
C ASP A 346 -32.13 -5.25 -33.00
N ASN A 347 -31.94 -6.51 -32.56
CA ASN A 347 -32.70 -7.67 -33.11
C ASN A 347 -33.93 -8.02 -32.26
N ASP A 348 -34.17 -7.42 -31.10
CA ASP A 348 -35.43 -7.53 -30.37
C ASP A 348 -36.51 -6.73 -31.13
N GLU A 349 -37.57 -7.42 -31.55
CA GLU A 349 -38.64 -6.99 -32.48
C GLU A 349 -39.39 -5.69 -32.08
N SER A 350 -38.99 -4.95 -31.08
CA SER A 350 -39.57 -3.68 -30.65
C SER A 350 -39.07 -2.46 -31.45
N TYR A 351 -38.08 -2.61 -32.34
CA TYR A 351 -37.59 -1.57 -33.26
C TYR A 351 -37.65 -2.04 -34.70
N GLN A 352 -38.83 -2.41 -35.17
CA GLN A 352 -39.12 -2.37 -36.60
C GLN A 352 -39.29 -0.90 -37.01
N PHE A 353 -38.18 -0.25 -37.28
CA PHE A 353 -38.22 0.96 -38.10
C PHE A 353 -38.56 0.52 -39.52
N ASP A 354 -39.82 0.78 -39.91
CA ASP A 354 -40.37 0.59 -41.22
C ASP A 354 -39.42 1.22 -42.28
N ARG A 355 -38.60 0.41 -42.90
CA ARG A 355 -37.78 0.82 -44.04
C ARG A 355 -38.68 0.90 -45.28
N GLN A 356 -39.62 1.80 -45.30
CA GLN A 356 -40.18 2.31 -46.54
C GLN A 356 -39.24 3.42 -47.02
N LEU A 357 -38.34 3.06 -47.91
CA LEU A 357 -37.63 4.00 -48.76
C LEU A 357 -38.67 4.80 -49.57
N PRO A 358 -38.61 6.14 -49.57
CA PRO A 358 -39.47 6.92 -50.44
C PRO A 358 -39.14 6.56 -51.89
N PRO A 359 -40.14 6.52 -52.80
CA PRO A 359 -39.94 6.15 -54.19
C PRO A 359 -38.96 7.14 -54.84
N SER A 360 -38.06 6.55 -55.61
CA SER A 360 -37.08 7.22 -56.46
C SER A 360 -37.69 8.39 -57.25
N PHE A 361 -37.05 9.55 -57.10
CA PHE A 361 -37.22 10.64 -58.05
C PHE A 361 -36.63 10.18 -59.41
N GLU A 362 -37.45 9.66 -60.29
CA GLU A 362 -37.19 9.62 -61.75
C GLU A 362 -37.63 10.95 -62.37
N LYS A 363 -36.64 11.64 -62.87
CA LYS A 363 -36.61 12.59 -64.01
C LYS A 363 -37.81 13.56 -64.21
N ALA A 364 -37.53 14.84 -64.08
CA ALA A 364 -37.72 15.83 -65.14
C ALA A 364 -36.64 16.92 -65.01
#